data_9b968cfa86898b57263e1437d7225b07
#
_entry.id   9b968cfa86898b57263e1437d7225b07
#
_cell.length_a   1.000
_cell.length_b   1.000
_cell.length_c   1.000
_cell.angle_alpha   90.00
_cell.angle_beta   90.00
_cell.angle_gamma   90.00
#
_symmetry.space_group_name_H-M   'P 1'
#
loop_
_entity.id
_entity.type
_entity.pdbx_description
1 polymer ?
#
loop_
_entity_poly.entity_id
_entity_poly.type
_entity_poly.pdbx_seq_one_letter_code
_entity_poly.pdbx_strand_id
1 'polypeptide(L)'
;MLDPQAPAGGRNPFLSRLRDGELTLMLGIRSSRTADVVRIAREAGYHAVMIDLEHSAMPLDVAAQLCATAGDLGLTPFVRVPEQDYGTIGRLLDGGAQGIIAPRIDTADQARAVARACRFAPRGQRSQLATVPQFGMRPTPAATLNPALDRATIVQILIETPAGVASADAIAQLDGVDMLAIGANDLTAELGVPGRYDDPRVREAVATAARACQRHGKLLMVGGIADLAILDDLAPLGVCPLQLAGTDTELLFTAAAARAGKFAQWRHPAPVPVPAPGERS
;
A
#
# COMPACT_ATOMS: atom_id res chain seq x y z
N MET A 1 9.26 15.09 5.65
CA MET A 1 9.06 16.21 4.71
C MET A 1 9.95 16.02 3.49
N LEU A 2 9.44 16.29 2.29
CA LEU A 2 10.25 16.26 1.08
C LEU A 2 11.22 17.44 1.07
N ASP A 3 12.46 17.19 0.61
CA ASP A 3 13.45 18.24 0.43
C ASP A 3 13.19 18.96 -0.92
N PRO A 4 12.80 20.26 -0.89
CA PRO A 4 12.58 21.03 -2.09
C PRO A 4 13.87 21.24 -2.93
N GLN A 5 15.05 21.09 -2.32
CA GLN A 5 16.34 21.26 -2.96
C GLN A 5 16.96 19.95 -3.47
N ALA A 6 16.25 18.81 -3.26
CA ALA A 6 16.70 17.53 -3.80
C ALA A 6 16.93 17.65 -5.31
N PRO A 7 18.07 17.15 -5.85
CA PRO A 7 18.43 17.32 -7.24
C PRO A 7 17.32 16.77 -8.16
N ALA A 8 17.10 17.46 -9.28
CA ALA A 8 16.02 17.16 -10.23
C ALA A 8 16.06 15.71 -10.79
N GLY A 9 17.18 15.01 -10.67
CA GLY A 9 17.36 13.61 -11.05
C GLY A 9 17.36 12.61 -9.88
N GLY A 10 17.07 13.04 -8.64
CA GLY A 10 17.06 12.15 -7.48
C GLY A 10 15.96 11.08 -7.59
N ARG A 11 16.33 9.82 -7.33
CA ARG A 11 15.37 8.71 -7.27
C ARG A 11 14.50 8.86 -6.03
N ASN A 12 13.22 8.40 -6.11
CA ASN A 12 12.36 8.27 -4.94
C ASN A 12 13.02 7.32 -3.93
N PRO A 13 13.20 7.73 -2.64
CA PRO A 13 13.91 6.92 -1.63
C PRO A 13 13.28 5.54 -1.42
N PHE A 14 11.95 5.46 -1.44
CA PHE A 14 11.23 4.18 -1.29
C PHE A 14 11.55 3.24 -2.46
N LEU A 15 11.48 3.73 -3.70
CA LEU A 15 11.82 2.93 -4.89
C LEU A 15 13.30 2.57 -4.92
N SER A 16 14.19 3.41 -4.41
CA SER A 16 15.61 3.09 -4.28
C SER A 16 15.83 1.92 -3.33
N ARG A 17 15.22 1.99 -2.14
CA ARG A 17 15.27 0.92 -1.14
C ARG A 17 14.87 -0.44 -1.73
N LEU A 18 13.79 -0.49 -2.52
CA LEU A 18 13.33 -1.71 -3.18
C LEU A 18 14.32 -2.22 -4.24
N ARG A 19 14.95 -1.31 -5.02
CA ARG A 19 15.95 -1.67 -6.02
C ARG A 19 17.25 -2.16 -5.42
N ASP A 20 17.59 -1.68 -4.22
CA ASP A 20 18.77 -2.11 -3.46
C ASP A 20 18.52 -3.46 -2.75
N GLY A 21 17.33 -4.07 -2.93
CA GLY A 21 16.98 -5.39 -2.40
C GLY A 21 16.62 -5.38 -0.91
N GLU A 22 16.34 -4.21 -0.33
CA GLU A 22 16.00 -4.11 1.09
C GLU A 22 14.56 -4.49 1.36
N LEU A 23 14.34 -5.47 2.25
CA LEU A 23 13.00 -5.85 2.71
C LEU A 23 12.24 -4.61 3.20
N THR A 24 11.06 -4.42 2.64
CA THR A 24 10.21 -3.27 2.93
C THR A 24 8.81 -3.75 3.33
N LEU A 25 8.41 -3.45 4.56
CA LEU A 25 7.13 -3.87 5.10
C LEU A 25 6.11 -2.75 5.00
N MET A 26 4.91 -3.10 4.54
CA MET A 26 3.75 -2.22 4.42
C MET A 26 2.61 -2.74 5.31
N LEU A 27 2.02 -1.88 6.14
CA LEU A 27 0.81 -2.19 6.92
C LEU A 27 -0.44 -1.74 6.16
N GLY A 28 -1.40 -2.63 5.98
CA GLY A 28 -2.72 -2.29 5.47
C GLY A 28 -3.60 -1.67 6.56
N ILE A 29 -4.28 -0.56 6.28
CA ILE A 29 -5.18 0.13 7.20
C ILE A 29 -6.58 0.15 6.58
N ARG A 30 -7.52 -0.58 7.18
CA ARG A 30 -8.92 -0.70 6.74
C ARG A 30 -9.92 -0.16 7.76
N SER A 31 -9.65 -0.34 9.04
CA SER A 31 -10.60 -0.03 10.11
C SER A 31 -10.17 1.12 10.99
N SER A 32 -8.88 1.27 11.24
CA SER A 32 -8.34 2.31 12.12
C SER A 32 -8.54 3.69 11.53
N ARG A 33 -8.99 4.64 12.38
CA ARG A 33 -9.36 6.00 11.96
C ARG A 33 -8.49 7.09 12.60
N THR A 34 -7.58 6.72 13.51
CA THR A 34 -6.73 7.68 14.21
C THR A 34 -5.26 7.50 13.83
N ALA A 35 -4.48 8.56 13.99
CA ALA A 35 -3.04 8.56 13.74
C ALA A 35 -2.26 7.53 14.57
N ASP A 36 -2.86 6.95 15.60
CA ASP A 36 -2.18 5.98 16.47
C ASP A 36 -1.79 4.71 15.71
N VAL A 37 -2.60 4.26 14.75
CA VAL A 37 -2.24 3.10 13.91
C VAL A 37 -0.95 3.35 13.13
N VAL A 38 -0.75 4.59 12.66
CA VAL A 38 0.46 4.98 11.92
C VAL A 38 1.68 5.01 12.84
N ARG A 39 1.53 5.52 14.09
CA ARG A 39 2.58 5.49 15.10
C ARG A 39 2.95 4.06 15.48
N ILE A 40 1.95 3.20 15.68
CA ILE A 40 2.17 1.77 15.93
C ILE A 40 2.93 1.13 14.78
N ALA A 41 2.53 1.38 13.53
CA ALA A 41 3.23 0.86 12.36
C ALA A 41 4.70 1.29 12.34
N ARG A 42 4.98 2.57 12.61
CA ARG A 42 6.36 3.10 12.67
C ARG A 42 7.20 2.38 13.74
N GLU A 43 6.69 2.29 14.97
CA GLU A 43 7.40 1.66 16.09
C GLU A 43 7.52 0.13 15.92
N ALA A 44 6.58 -0.50 15.21
CA ALA A 44 6.63 -1.92 14.87
C ALA A 44 7.59 -2.25 13.69
N GLY A 45 8.26 -1.25 13.10
CA GLY A 45 9.28 -1.47 12.07
C GLY A 45 8.74 -1.52 10.64
N TYR A 46 7.51 -1.04 10.39
CA TYR A 46 7.03 -0.87 9.03
C TYR A 46 7.67 0.34 8.35
N HIS A 47 7.73 0.31 7.02
CA HIS A 47 8.34 1.34 6.18
C HIS A 47 7.30 2.12 5.37
N ALA A 48 6.13 1.52 5.21
CA ALA A 48 5.00 2.11 4.50
C ALA A 48 3.67 1.73 5.16
N VAL A 49 2.64 2.50 4.86
CA VAL A 49 1.25 2.16 5.14
C VAL A 49 0.44 2.18 3.85
N MET A 50 -0.55 1.29 3.73
CA MET A 50 -1.53 1.30 2.66
C MET A 50 -2.91 1.60 3.26
N ILE A 51 -3.41 2.79 3.03
CA ILE A 51 -4.78 3.14 3.37
C ILE A 51 -5.69 2.57 2.28
N ASP A 52 -6.60 1.68 2.67
CA ASP A 52 -7.44 0.94 1.76
C ASP A 52 -8.81 1.59 1.63
N LEU A 53 -9.07 2.25 0.49
CA LEU A 53 -10.38 2.84 0.18
C LEU A 53 -11.23 1.94 -0.72
N GLU A 54 -10.66 0.86 -1.24
CA GLU A 54 -11.40 -0.13 -2.03
C GLU A 54 -12.25 -1.03 -1.13
N HIS A 55 -11.65 -1.61 -0.09
CA HIS A 55 -12.33 -2.57 0.82
C HIS A 55 -12.62 -1.99 2.19
N SER A 56 -12.82 -0.68 2.29
CA SER A 56 -13.23 -0.03 3.53
C SER A 56 -14.15 1.16 3.27
N ALA A 57 -14.95 1.50 4.28
CA ALA A 57 -15.76 2.71 4.27
C ALA A 57 -15.01 3.90 4.91
N MET A 58 -13.70 4.02 4.67
CA MET A 58 -12.89 5.10 5.24
C MET A 58 -13.18 6.42 4.53
N PRO A 59 -13.51 7.51 5.26
CA PRO A 59 -13.67 8.84 4.67
C PRO A 59 -12.35 9.41 4.14
N LEU A 60 -12.43 10.22 3.07
CA LEU A 60 -11.25 10.82 2.43
C LEU A 60 -10.44 11.73 3.37
N ASP A 61 -11.11 12.47 4.27
CA ASP A 61 -10.45 13.34 5.25
C ASP A 61 -9.62 12.55 6.26
N VAL A 62 -10.13 11.39 6.70
CA VAL A 62 -9.38 10.45 7.56
C VAL A 62 -8.18 9.89 6.80
N ALA A 63 -8.37 9.44 5.56
CA ALA A 63 -7.28 8.93 4.72
C ALA A 63 -6.17 9.99 4.55
N ALA A 64 -6.54 11.25 4.28
CA ALA A 64 -5.60 12.35 4.15
C ALA A 64 -4.83 12.61 5.46
N GLN A 65 -5.50 12.60 6.62
CA GLN A 65 -4.84 12.76 7.92
C GLN A 65 -3.86 11.62 8.22
N LEU A 66 -4.22 10.37 7.91
CA LEU A 66 -3.32 9.22 8.05
C LEU A 66 -2.11 9.34 7.13
N CYS A 67 -2.31 9.78 5.87
CA CYS A 67 -1.21 10.00 4.92
C CYS A 67 -0.25 11.09 5.40
N ALA A 68 -0.77 12.23 5.83
CA ALA A 68 0.06 13.33 6.34
C ALA A 68 0.89 12.87 7.56
N THR A 69 0.23 12.20 8.52
CA THR A 69 0.93 11.65 9.70
C THR A 69 2.01 10.63 9.31
N ALA A 70 1.74 9.77 8.35
CA ALA A 70 2.72 8.78 7.89
C ALA A 70 3.95 9.46 7.29
N GLY A 71 3.74 10.46 6.44
CA GLY A 71 4.83 11.27 5.87
C GLY A 71 5.67 11.98 6.94
N ASP A 72 5.03 12.55 7.97
CA ASP A 72 5.72 13.22 9.08
C ASP A 72 6.57 12.25 9.92
N LEU A 73 6.14 11.00 10.04
CA LEU A 73 6.85 9.94 10.74
C LEU A 73 7.88 9.20 9.86
N GLY A 74 8.06 9.60 8.61
CA GLY A 74 9.01 8.97 7.69
C GLY A 74 8.55 7.63 7.11
N LEU A 75 7.25 7.32 7.19
CA LEU A 75 6.63 6.22 6.46
C LEU A 75 6.17 6.69 5.09
N THR A 76 6.17 5.81 4.09
CA THR A 76 5.60 6.13 2.78
C THR A 76 4.11 5.78 2.76
N PRO A 77 3.20 6.78 2.67
CA PRO A 77 1.77 6.53 2.62
C PRO A 77 1.30 6.18 1.20
N PHE A 78 0.80 4.98 1.03
CA PHE A 78 0.05 4.56 -0.14
C PHE A 78 -1.45 4.63 0.13
N VAL A 79 -2.22 4.92 -0.92
CA VAL A 79 -3.68 4.78 -0.89
C VAL A 79 -4.11 3.87 -2.04
N ARG A 80 -4.83 2.80 -1.70
CA ARG A 80 -5.53 2.01 -2.69
C ARG A 80 -6.89 2.66 -2.94
N VAL A 81 -7.07 3.18 -4.16
CA VAL A 81 -8.32 3.85 -4.55
C VAL A 81 -9.39 2.81 -4.91
N PRO A 82 -10.68 3.17 -4.84
CA PRO A 82 -11.74 2.32 -5.39
C PRO A 82 -11.55 2.11 -6.89
N GLU A 83 -12.05 0.99 -7.40
CA GLU A 83 -12.00 0.69 -8.83
C GLU A 83 -12.58 1.85 -9.65
N GLN A 84 -11.80 2.29 -10.66
CA GLN A 84 -12.15 3.37 -11.60
C GLN A 84 -12.43 4.76 -10.97
N ASP A 85 -12.23 4.95 -9.67
CA ASP A 85 -12.38 6.27 -9.03
C ASP A 85 -11.08 7.09 -9.13
N TYR A 86 -10.76 7.51 -10.34
CA TYR A 86 -9.55 8.32 -10.56
C TYR A 86 -9.75 9.81 -10.22
N GLY A 87 -11.00 10.25 -10.00
CA GLY A 87 -11.32 11.62 -9.62
C GLY A 87 -10.86 11.99 -8.21
N THR A 88 -10.69 11.01 -7.31
CA THR A 88 -10.22 11.22 -5.94
C THR A 88 -8.69 11.28 -5.82
N ILE A 89 -7.94 10.80 -6.81
CA ILE A 89 -6.47 10.70 -6.76
C ILE A 89 -5.81 12.03 -6.42
N GLY A 90 -6.21 13.11 -7.09
CA GLY A 90 -5.65 14.45 -6.84
C GLY A 90 -5.82 14.88 -5.38
N ARG A 91 -7.01 14.69 -4.81
CA ARG A 91 -7.33 15.03 -3.41
C ARG A 91 -6.51 14.23 -2.41
N LEU A 92 -6.28 12.94 -2.69
CA LEU A 92 -5.47 12.06 -1.84
C LEU A 92 -3.98 12.48 -1.87
N LEU A 93 -3.46 12.77 -3.06
CA LEU A 93 -2.08 13.26 -3.23
C LEU A 93 -1.90 14.65 -2.56
N ASP A 94 -2.90 15.53 -2.64
CA ASP A 94 -2.91 16.82 -1.96
C ASP A 94 -3.04 16.66 -0.43
N GLY A 95 -3.68 15.59 0.03
CA GLY A 95 -3.79 15.20 1.43
C GLY A 95 -2.56 14.49 2.01
N GLY A 96 -1.51 14.31 1.23
CA GLY A 96 -0.26 13.74 1.75
C GLY A 96 0.11 12.34 1.23
N ALA A 97 -0.74 11.68 0.44
CA ALA A 97 -0.38 10.42 -0.17
C ALA A 97 0.88 10.56 -1.05
N GLN A 98 1.74 9.55 -1.02
CA GLN A 98 2.94 9.45 -1.86
C GLN A 98 2.89 8.26 -2.81
N GLY A 99 1.98 7.32 -2.59
CA GLY A 99 1.72 6.22 -3.50
C GLY A 99 0.23 6.08 -3.79
N ILE A 100 -0.10 5.77 -5.05
CA ILE A 100 -1.46 5.41 -5.48
C ILE A 100 -1.42 3.98 -5.99
N ILE A 101 -2.31 3.14 -5.46
CA ILE A 101 -2.54 1.78 -5.92
C ILE A 101 -3.90 1.78 -6.62
N ALA A 102 -3.91 1.50 -7.92
CA ALA A 102 -5.12 1.40 -8.71
C ALA A 102 -5.45 -0.07 -8.96
N PRO A 103 -6.59 -0.58 -8.43
CA PRO A 103 -6.97 -1.99 -8.55
C PRO A 103 -7.60 -2.29 -9.92
N ARG A 104 -7.65 -3.59 -10.27
CA ARG A 104 -8.34 -4.17 -11.43
C ARG A 104 -8.06 -3.46 -12.76
N ILE A 105 -6.79 -3.27 -13.06
CA ILE A 105 -6.34 -2.66 -14.30
C ILE A 105 -6.06 -3.76 -15.33
N ASP A 106 -6.86 -3.78 -16.39
CA ASP A 106 -6.79 -4.77 -17.47
C ASP A 106 -6.17 -4.23 -18.75
N THR A 107 -6.10 -2.91 -18.91
CA THR A 107 -5.63 -2.28 -20.15
C THR A 107 -4.61 -1.16 -19.92
N ALA A 108 -3.78 -0.91 -20.93
CA ALA A 108 -2.86 0.22 -20.93
C ALA A 108 -3.58 1.58 -20.87
N ASP A 109 -4.80 1.68 -21.41
CA ASP A 109 -5.55 2.94 -21.37
C ASP A 109 -6.06 3.26 -19.97
N GLN A 110 -6.54 2.27 -19.20
CA GLN A 110 -6.87 2.43 -17.78
C GLN A 110 -5.62 2.86 -16.99
N ALA A 111 -4.49 2.16 -17.17
CA ALA A 111 -3.23 2.50 -16.49
C ALA A 111 -2.75 3.92 -16.86
N ARG A 112 -2.90 4.33 -18.11
CA ARG A 112 -2.57 5.69 -18.58
C ARG A 112 -3.44 6.74 -17.91
N ALA A 113 -4.74 6.47 -17.74
CA ALA A 113 -5.65 7.38 -17.05
C ALA A 113 -5.22 7.59 -15.59
N VAL A 114 -4.86 6.53 -14.87
CA VAL A 114 -4.30 6.60 -13.51
C VAL A 114 -3.00 7.42 -13.48
N ALA A 115 -2.05 7.09 -14.36
CA ALA A 115 -0.76 7.80 -14.41
C ALA A 115 -0.97 9.30 -14.66
N ARG A 116 -1.87 9.67 -15.56
CA ARG A 116 -2.19 11.09 -15.85
C ARG A 116 -2.86 11.80 -14.67
N ALA A 117 -3.70 11.12 -13.91
CA ALA A 117 -4.31 11.69 -12.69
C ALA A 117 -3.27 11.96 -11.59
N CYS A 118 -2.16 11.22 -11.59
CA CYS A 118 -1.08 11.34 -10.60
C CYS A 118 -0.01 12.39 -10.95
N ARG A 119 0.09 12.86 -12.20
CA ARG A 119 1.16 13.73 -12.70
C ARG A 119 0.64 15.11 -13.10
N PHE A 120 1.48 16.13 -12.90
CA PHE A 120 1.17 17.47 -13.37
C PHE A 120 1.39 17.61 -14.89
N ALA A 121 0.79 18.65 -15.48
CA ALA A 121 1.04 19.00 -16.88
C ALA A 121 2.55 19.33 -17.09
N PRO A 122 3.15 18.97 -18.25
CA PRO A 122 2.52 18.37 -19.43
C PRO A 122 2.39 16.84 -19.38
N ARG A 123 2.95 16.15 -18.35
CA ARG A 123 2.94 14.69 -18.23
C ARG A 123 1.59 14.11 -17.84
N GLY A 124 0.72 14.90 -17.22
CA GLY A 124 -0.55 14.47 -16.70
C GLY A 124 -1.58 15.60 -16.61
N GLN A 125 -2.58 15.39 -15.75
CA GLN A 125 -3.75 16.25 -15.58
C GLN A 125 -4.01 16.63 -14.11
N ARG A 126 -3.09 16.29 -13.18
CA ARG A 126 -3.23 16.67 -11.77
C ARG A 126 -3.34 18.19 -11.66
N SER A 127 -4.35 18.65 -10.94
CA SER A 127 -4.55 20.07 -10.66
C SER A 127 -3.45 20.59 -9.72
N GLN A 128 -3.11 21.87 -9.84
CA GLN A 128 -2.05 22.49 -9.04
C GLN A 128 -2.59 23.02 -7.71
N LEU A 129 -1.77 22.89 -6.67
CA LEU A 129 -2.00 23.42 -5.34
C LEU A 129 -0.67 24.01 -4.83
N ALA A 130 -0.72 25.07 -4.03
CA ALA A 130 0.49 25.75 -3.53
C ALA A 130 0.95 25.26 -2.15
N THR A 131 0.07 24.59 -1.40
CA THR A 131 0.32 24.14 -0.01
C THR A 131 -0.09 22.70 0.17
N VAL A 132 0.85 21.85 0.58
CA VAL A 132 0.63 20.41 0.80
C VAL A 132 1.38 19.94 2.05
N PRO A 133 0.91 18.86 2.72
CA PRO A 133 1.56 18.32 3.91
C PRO A 133 3.02 17.93 3.66
N GLN A 134 3.35 17.37 2.50
CA GLN A 134 4.70 16.95 2.13
C GLN A 134 5.73 18.09 2.19
N PHE A 135 5.29 19.33 2.12
CA PHE A 135 6.09 20.57 2.25
C PHE A 135 5.80 21.33 3.54
N GLY A 136 5.21 20.68 4.56
CA GLY A 136 4.87 21.30 5.84
C GLY A 136 3.87 22.44 5.71
N MET A 137 2.93 22.35 4.76
CA MET A 137 1.90 23.36 4.47
C MET A 137 2.47 24.74 4.09
N ARG A 138 3.75 24.84 3.76
CA ARG A 138 4.36 26.11 3.33
C ARG A 138 3.99 26.41 1.89
N PRO A 139 3.52 27.64 1.59
CA PRO A 139 3.31 28.05 0.20
C PRO A 139 4.59 27.90 -0.61
N THR A 140 4.53 27.10 -1.66
CA THR A 140 5.70 26.79 -2.50
C THR A 140 5.36 27.05 -3.96
N PRO A 141 6.23 27.77 -4.71
CA PRO A 141 6.00 28.04 -6.13
C PRO A 141 5.84 26.75 -6.94
N ALA A 142 4.89 26.72 -7.89
CA ALA A 142 4.58 25.55 -8.71
C ALA A 142 5.81 24.99 -9.47
N ALA A 143 6.70 25.87 -9.91
CA ALA A 143 7.93 25.48 -10.58
C ALA A 143 8.87 24.62 -9.71
N THR A 144 8.79 24.74 -8.40
CA THR A 144 9.52 23.91 -7.42
C THR A 144 8.69 22.73 -6.98
N LEU A 145 7.41 22.99 -6.64
CA LEU A 145 6.50 22.02 -6.04
C LEU A 145 6.17 20.86 -6.99
N ASN A 146 5.74 21.17 -8.21
CA ASN A 146 5.24 20.15 -9.14
C ASN A 146 6.31 19.10 -9.51
N PRO A 147 7.54 19.46 -9.89
CA PRO A 147 8.58 18.46 -10.17
C PRO A 147 8.95 17.63 -8.95
N ALA A 148 8.91 18.20 -7.75
CA ALA A 148 9.23 17.48 -6.52
C ALA A 148 8.13 16.48 -6.17
N LEU A 149 6.86 16.87 -6.27
CA LEU A 149 5.72 15.96 -6.05
C LEU A 149 5.65 14.86 -7.13
N ASP A 150 5.89 15.18 -8.40
CA ASP A 150 5.94 14.20 -9.47
C ASP A 150 7.00 13.12 -9.21
N ARG A 151 8.18 13.50 -8.72
CA ARG A 151 9.24 12.55 -8.35
C ARG A 151 8.89 11.72 -7.12
N ALA A 152 8.22 12.32 -6.15
CA ALA A 152 7.85 11.66 -4.91
C ALA A 152 6.65 10.71 -5.07
N THR A 153 5.77 10.96 -6.05
CA THR A 153 4.58 10.15 -6.26
C THR A 153 4.92 8.83 -6.94
N ILE A 154 4.45 7.73 -6.35
CA ILE A 154 4.58 6.36 -6.86
C ILE A 154 3.23 5.93 -7.41
N VAL A 155 3.22 5.44 -8.65
CA VAL A 155 2.04 4.88 -9.30
C VAL A 155 2.19 3.38 -9.42
N GLN A 156 1.38 2.66 -8.67
CA GLN A 156 1.34 1.20 -8.66
C GLN A 156 0.05 0.72 -9.31
N ILE A 157 0.18 -0.08 -10.35
CA ILE A 157 -0.93 -0.70 -11.08
C ILE A 157 -1.12 -2.11 -10.59
N LEU A 158 -2.31 -2.43 -10.08
CA LEU A 158 -2.64 -3.74 -9.53
C LEU A 158 -3.33 -4.58 -10.62
N ILE A 159 -2.69 -5.69 -10.97
CA ILE A 159 -3.11 -6.67 -11.97
C ILE A 159 -3.67 -7.88 -11.23
N GLU A 160 -4.93 -8.21 -11.50
CA GLU A 160 -5.71 -9.19 -10.74
C GLU A 160 -6.50 -10.16 -11.63
N THR A 161 -6.33 -10.02 -12.94
CA THR A 161 -7.06 -10.81 -13.94
C THR A 161 -6.11 -11.35 -15.02
N PRO A 162 -6.47 -12.42 -15.74
CA PRO A 162 -5.72 -12.88 -16.91
C PRO A 162 -5.58 -11.81 -18.00
N ALA A 163 -6.58 -10.94 -18.17
CA ALA A 163 -6.53 -9.82 -19.13
C ALA A 163 -5.48 -8.78 -18.76
N GLY A 164 -5.41 -8.42 -17.46
CA GLY A 164 -4.38 -7.54 -16.94
C GLY A 164 -2.98 -8.13 -17.08
N VAL A 165 -2.81 -9.43 -16.82
CA VAL A 165 -1.54 -10.15 -17.04
C VAL A 165 -1.12 -10.10 -18.51
N ALA A 166 -2.04 -10.34 -19.45
CA ALA A 166 -1.78 -10.24 -20.87
C ALA A 166 -1.36 -8.82 -21.31
N SER A 167 -1.86 -7.81 -20.61
CA SER A 167 -1.57 -6.38 -20.88
C SER A 167 -0.33 -5.85 -20.13
N ALA A 168 0.32 -6.68 -19.29
CA ALA A 168 1.39 -6.24 -18.38
C ALA A 168 2.54 -5.49 -19.09
N ASP A 169 2.93 -5.93 -20.29
CA ASP A 169 4.00 -5.28 -21.05
C ASP A 169 3.62 -3.88 -21.52
N ALA A 170 2.43 -3.74 -22.09
CA ALA A 170 1.90 -2.45 -22.53
C ALA A 170 1.67 -1.48 -21.37
N ILE A 171 1.30 -2.00 -20.19
CA ILE A 171 1.14 -1.22 -18.97
C ILE A 171 2.52 -0.78 -18.43
N ALA A 172 3.48 -1.70 -18.33
CA ALA A 172 4.81 -1.41 -17.82
C ALA A 172 5.58 -0.41 -18.71
N GLN A 173 5.32 -0.38 -20.01
CA GLN A 173 5.92 0.57 -20.94
C GLN A 173 5.52 2.03 -20.66
N LEU A 174 4.39 2.28 -19.99
CA LEU A 174 3.87 3.64 -19.81
C LEU A 174 4.79 4.51 -18.96
N ASP A 175 5.06 5.72 -19.45
CA ASP A 175 5.63 6.77 -18.61
C ASP A 175 4.62 7.17 -17.52
N GLY A 176 5.13 7.38 -16.31
CA GLY A 176 4.29 7.71 -15.15
C GLY A 176 3.80 6.51 -14.33
N VAL A 177 3.93 5.27 -14.82
CA VAL A 177 3.81 4.03 -14.02
C VAL A 177 5.16 3.69 -13.43
N ASP A 178 5.22 3.38 -12.13
CA ASP A 178 6.46 3.07 -11.41
C ASP A 178 6.57 1.58 -11.05
N MET A 179 5.44 0.96 -10.74
CA MET A 179 5.36 -0.42 -10.27
C MET A 179 4.13 -1.13 -10.84
N LEU A 180 4.25 -2.44 -11.04
CA LEU A 180 3.12 -3.35 -11.13
C LEU A 180 2.99 -4.14 -9.83
N ALA A 181 1.78 -4.58 -9.53
CA ALA A 181 1.52 -5.54 -8.47
C ALA A 181 0.59 -6.65 -8.98
N ILE A 182 0.83 -7.88 -8.56
CA ILE A 182 -0.12 -8.98 -8.72
C ILE A 182 -0.95 -9.09 -7.45
N GLY A 183 -2.28 -8.96 -7.57
CA GLY A 183 -3.24 -9.24 -6.52
C GLY A 183 -3.60 -10.73 -6.54
N ALA A 184 -2.88 -11.53 -5.77
CA ALA A 184 -2.95 -12.99 -5.87
C ALA A 184 -4.31 -13.56 -5.47
N ASN A 185 -5.05 -12.94 -4.56
CA ASN A 185 -6.37 -13.39 -4.14
C ASN A 185 -7.35 -13.37 -5.33
N ASP A 186 -7.51 -12.20 -5.96
CA ASP A 186 -8.43 -12.04 -7.07
C ASP A 186 -7.94 -12.79 -8.32
N LEU A 187 -6.64 -12.77 -8.59
CA LEU A 187 -6.08 -13.52 -9.70
C LEU A 187 -6.36 -15.03 -9.59
N THR A 188 -6.20 -15.63 -8.39
CA THR A 188 -6.51 -17.05 -8.19
C THR A 188 -8.00 -17.34 -8.37
N ALA A 189 -8.89 -16.43 -7.97
CA ALA A 189 -10.32 -16.54 -8.17
C ALA A 189 -10.68 -16.46 -9.67
N GLU A 190 -10.13 -15.49 -10.40
CA GLU A 190 -10.32 -15.33 -11.85
C GLU A 190 -9.75 -16.52 -12.66
N LEU A 191 -8.70 -17.17 -12.15
CA LEU A 191 -8.16 -18.42 -12.72
C LEU A 191 -8.98 -19.67 -12.35
N GLY A 192 -10.04 -19.54 -11.52
CA GLY A 192 -10.86 -20.66 -11.07
C GLY A 192 -10.20 -21.55 -10.01
N VAL A 193 -9.21 -21.04 -9.30
CA VAL A 193 -8.46 -21.75 -8.24
C VAL A 193 -8.28 -20.87 -6.99
N PRO A 194 -9.36 -20.37 -6.39
CA PRO A 194 -9.29 -19.37 -5.32
C PRO A 194 -8.42 -19.89 -4.15
N GLY A 195 -7.45 -19.03 -3.75
CA GLY A 195 -6.52 -19.31 -2.65
C GLY A 195 -5.41 -20.32 -2.95
N ARG A 196 -5.34 -20.85 -4.17
CA ARG A 196 -4.25 -21.77 -4.56
C ARG A 196 -3.09 -20.99 -5.19
N TYR A 197 -2.30 -20.36 -4.34
CA TYR A 197 -1.16 -19.54 -4.76
C TYR A 197 0.00 -20.36 -5.34
N ASP A 198 0.04 -21.66 -5.06
CA ASP A 198 0.98 -22.65 -5.60
C ASP A 198 0.62 -23.16 -7.01
N ASP A 199 -0.53 -22.76 -7.55
CA ASP A 199 -0.96 -23.18 -8.90
C ASP A 199 0.04 -22.67 -9.97
N PRO A 200 0.49 -23.53 -10.89
CA PRO A 200 1.45 -23.15 -11.94
C PRO A 200 1.03 -21.94 -12.78
N ARG A 201 -0.29 -21.71 -12.95
CA ARG A 201 -0.81 -20.55 -13.67
C ARG A 201 -0.56 -19.23 -12.93
N VAL A 202 -0.56 -19.24 -11.61
CA VAL A 202 -0.20 -18.08 -10.78
C VAL A 202 1.27 -17.76 -10.98
N ARG A 203 2.14 -18.78 -10.90
CA ARG A 203 3.58 -18.61 -11.15
C ARG A 203 3.86 -18.05 -12.55
N GLU A 204 3.18 -18.54 -13.59
CA GLU A 204 3.34 -18.02 -14.96
C GLU A 204 2.83 -16.59 -15.11
N ALA A 205 1.74 -16.24 -14.44
CA ALA A 205 1.25 -14.85 -14.40
C ALA A 205 2.28 -13.89 -13.77
N VAL A 206 2.86 -14.29 -12.62
CA VAL A 206 3.94 -13.54 -11.96
C VAL A 206 5.17 -13.43 -12.87
N ALA A 207 5.58 -14.53 -13.51
CA ALA A 207 6.73 -14.53 -14.43
C ALA A 207 6.49 -13.60 -15.63
N THR A 208 5.26 -13.57 -16.15
CA THR A 208 4.89 -12.69 -17.28
C THR A 208 4.97 -11.21 -16.87
N ALA A 209 4.40 -10.84 -15.74
CA ALA A 209 4.49 -9.49 -15.21
C ALA A 209 5.93 -9.09 -14.86
N ALA A 210 6.72 -10.03 -14.31
CA ALA A 210 8.13 -9.80 -13.98
C ALA A 210 8.97 -9.51 -15.24
N ARG A 211 8.80 -10.30 -16.30
CA ARG A 211 9.47 -10.05 -17.59
C ARG A 211 9.11 -8.67 -18.16
N ALA A 212 7.85 -8.26 -18.06
CA ALA A 212 7.39 -6.95 -18.48
C ALA A 212 8.07 -5.84 -17.66
N CYS A 213 8.06 -5.96 -16.34
CA CYS A 213 8.70 -5.00 -15.44
C CYS A 213 10.21 -4.87 -15.71
N GLN A 214 10.93 -5.99 -15.90
CA GLN A 214 12.36 -6.00 -16.20
C GLN A 214 12.68 -5.27 -17.51
N ARG A 215 11.91 -5.53 -18.58
CA ARG A 215 12.12 -4.85 -19.87
C ARG A 215 11.99 -3.33 -19.79
N HIS A 216 11.08 -2.84 -18.96
CA HIS A 216 10.75 -1.40 -18.87
C HIS A 216 11.30 -0.73 -17.60
N GLY A 217 12.18 -1.42 -16.83
CA GLY A 217 12.81 -0.87 -15.62
C GLY A 217 11.82 -0.56 -14.49
N LYS A 218 10.68 -1.27 -14.44
CA LYS A 218 9.67 -1.17 -13.40
C LYS A 218 9.90 -2.19 -12.30
N LEU A 219 9.24 -2.00 -11.14
CA LEU A 219 9.25 -2.96 -10.03
C LEU A 219 7.98 -3.81 -10.08
N LEU A 220 8.08 -5.07 -9.65
CA LEU A 220 6.94 -5.95 -9.46
C LEU A 220 6.79 -6.30 -7.99
N MET A 221 5.59 -6.13 -7.44
CA MET A 221 5.17 -6.66 -6.14
C MET A 221 4.20 -7.83 -6.34
N VAL A 222 4.15 -8.76 -5.39
CA VAL A 222 3.07 -9.74 -5.26
C VAL A 222 2.40 -9.52 -3.91
N GLY A 223 1.10 -9.25 -3.90
CA GLY A 223 0.30 -9.05 -2.69
C GLY A 223 -0.71 -10.17 -2.46
N GLY A 224 -1.17 -10.33 -1.20
CA GLY A 224 -2.18 -11.31 -0.83
C GLY A 224 -1.63 -12.68 -0.45
N ILE A 225 -0.33 -12.90 -0.47
CA ILE A 225 0.32 -14.16 -0.06
C ILE A 225 1.06 -13.94 1.25
N ALA A 226 0.69 -14.72 2.28
CA ALA A 226 1.36 -14.69 3.58
C ALA A 226 2.30 -15.89 3.79
N ASP A 227 2.24 -16.91 2.92
CA ASP A 227 3.09 -18.09 3.00
C ASP A 227 4.48 -17.76 2.46
N LEU A 228 5.48 -17.79 3.35
CA LEU A 228 6.87 -17.45 3.03
C LEU A 228 7.49 -18.44 2.03
N ALA A 229 7.10 -19.72 2.04
CA ALA A 229 7.63 -20.70 1.09
C ALA A 229 7.19 -20.39 -0.35
N ILE A 230 5.97 -19.92 -0.53
CA ILE A 230 5.48 -19.45 -1.84
C ILE A 230 6.19 -18.17 -2.26
N LEU A 231 6.39 -17.23 -1.33
CA LEU A 231 7.13 -16.00 -1.63
C LEU A 231 8.58 -16.28 -2.02
N ASP A 232 9.25 -17.24 -1.36
CA ASP A 232 10.60 -17.68 -1.68
C ASP A 232 10.68 -18.32 -3.08
N ASP A 233 9.64 -19.04 -3.52
CA ASP A 233 9.55 -19.61 -4.87
C ASP A 233 9.31 -18.52 -5.94
N LEU A 234 8.62 -17.45 -5.62
CA LEU A 234 8.31 -16.36 -6.55
C LEU A 234 9.42 -15.30 -6.63
N ALA A 235 10.17 -15.07 -5.55
CA ALA A 235 11.21 -14.05 -5.49
C ALA A 235 12.25 -14.12 -6.63
N PRO A 236 12.76 -15.31 -7.03
CA PRO A 236 13.72 -15.44 -8.14
C PRO A 236 13.18 -15.00 -9.51
N LEU A 237 11.85 -14.84 -9.66
CA LEU A 237 11.24 -14.34 -10.89
C LEU A 237 11.46 -12.83 -11.10
N GLY A 238 11.93 -12.12 -10.07
CA GLY A 238 12.14 -10.67 -10.12
C GLY A 238 11.10 -9.87 -9.34
N VAL A 239 10.45 -10.50 -8.36
CA VAL A 239 9.55 -9.81 -7.41
C VAL A 239 10.39 -8.97 -6.46
N CYS A 240 10.03 -7.69 -6.29
CA CYS A 240 10.73 -6.80 -5.38
C CYS A 240 10.38 -7.12 -3.91
N PRO A 241 11.27 -6.79 -2.95
CA PRO A 241 11.10 -7.14 -1.55
C PRO A 241 10.12 -6.22 -0.80
N LEU A 242 8.99 -5.86 -1.42
CA LEU A 242 7.89 -5.15 -0.80
C LEU A 242 6.81 -6.14 -0.40
N GLN A 243 6.48 -6.18 0.90
CA GLN A 243 5.47 -7.09 1.44
C GLN A 243 4.36 -6.34 2.18
N LEU A 244 3.10 -6.61 1.84
CA LEU A 244 1.94 -6.25 2.65
C LEU A 244 1.87 -7.23 3.83
N ALA A 245 2.50 -6.83 4.95
CA ALA A 245 2.69 -7.69 6.11
C ALA A 245 1.53 -7.57 7.11
N GLY A 246 0.33 -7.85 6.63
CA GLY A 246 -0.91 -7.85 7.38
C GLY A 246 -1.71 -6.55 7.30
N THR A 247 -2.96 -6.63 7.74
CA THR A 247 -3.86 -5.49 7.89
C THR A 247 -4.16 -5.24 9.36
N ASP A 248 -4.54 -4.01 9.71
CA ASP A 248 -4.90 -3.63 11.09
C ASP A 248 -6.01 -4.53 11.67
N THR A 249 -6.99 -4.92 10.84
CA THR A 249 -8.08 -5.82 11.25
C THR A 249 -7.59 -7.25 11.49
N GLU A 250 -6.76 -7.80 10.64
CA GLU A 250 -6.21 -9.14 10.74
C GLU A 250 -5.28 -9.27 11.97
N LEU A 251 -4.35 -8.33 12.11
CA LEU A 251 -3.40 -8.31 13.23
C LEU A 251 -4.12 -8.14 14.56
N LEU A 252 -5.11 -7.24 14.63
CA LEU A 252 -5.93 -7.06 15.84
C LEU A 252 -6.71 -8.32 16.19
N PHE A 253 -7.37 -8.95 15.21
CA PHE A 253 -8.11 -10.18 15.43
C PHE A 253 -7.20 -11.30 15.94
N THR A 254 -6.05 -11.52 15.29
CA THR A 254 -5.10 -12.56 15.65
C THR A 254 -4.57 -12.37 17.07
N ALA A 255 -4.16 -11.13 17.41
CA ALA A 255 -3.66 -10.81 18.74
C ALA A 255 -4.75 -10.95 19.83
N ALA A 256 -5.97 -10.48 19.55
CA ALA A 256 -7.11 -10.56 20.46
C ALA A 256 -7.52 -12.02 20.70
N ALA A 257 -7.64 -12.82 19.65
CA ALA A 257 -7.99 -14.24 19.75
C ALA A 257 -6.95 -15.02 20.57
N ALA A 258 -5.65 -14.80 20.29
CA ALA A 258 -4.57 -15.43 21.03
C ALA A 258 -4.62 -15.03 22.54
N ARG A 259 -4.90 -13.77 22.84
CA ARG A 259 -5.02 -13.28 24.22
C ARG A 259 -6.25 -13.88 24.92
N ALA A 260 -7.41 -13.88 24.27
CA ALA A 260 -8.63 -14.46 24.81
C ALA A 260 -8.48 -15.95 25.10
N GLY A 261 -7.84 -16.72 24.19
CA GLY A 261 -7.55 -18.13 24.37
C GLY A 261 -6.69 -18.43 25.61
N LYS A 262 -5.71 -17.55 25.93
CA LYS A 262 -4.93 -17.68 27.17
C LYS A 262 -5.79 -17.49 28.42
N PHE A 263 -6.68 -16.50 28.44
CA PHE A 263 -7.55 -16.24 29.58
C PHE A 263 -8.65 -17.28 29.73
N ALA A 264 -9.15 -17.88 28.65
CA ALA A 264 -10.11 -18.99 28.72
C ALA A 264 -9.55 -20.24 29.43
N GLN A 265 -8.23 -20.40 29.47
CA GLN A 265 -7.56 -21.48 30.19
C GLN A 265 -7.27 -21.13 31.66
N TRP A 266 -7.44 -19.87 32.06
CA TRP A 266 -7.18 -19.44 33.42
C TRP A 266 -8.32 -19.86 34.35
N ARG A 267 -7.99 -20.70 35.34
CA ARG A 267 -8.92 -21.08 36.39
C ARG A 267 -8.86 -20.03 37.50
N HIS A 268 -9.87 -19.15 37.55
CA HIS A 268 -10.01 -18.22 38.66
C HIS A 268 -10.21 -19.01 39.95
N PRO A 269 -9.42 -18.76 41.03
CA PRO A 269 -9.68 -19.35 42.33
C PRO A 269 -11.10 -18.98 42.80
N ALA A 270 -11.77 -19.90 43.55
CA ALA A 270 -13.11 -19.64 44.06
C ALA A 270 -13.13 -18.29 44.82
N PRO A 271 -14.21 -17.51 44.70
CA PRO A 271 -14.31 -16.25 45.42
C PRO A 271 -14.12 -16.49 46.91
N VAL A 272 -13.28 -15.68 47.55
CA VAL A 272 -13.16 -15.68 49.01
C VAL A 272 -14.52 -15.26 49.56
N PRO A 273 -15.17 -16.02 50.45
CA PRO A 273 -16.44 -15.64 51.01
C PRO A 273 -16.31 -14.27 51.70
N VAL A 274 -17.11 -13.33 51.23
CA VAL A 274 -17.23 -12.03 51.91
C VAL A 274 -18.08 -12.25 53.12
N PRO A 275 -17.62 -11.97 54.35
CA PRO A 275 -18.47 -12.11 55.54
C PRO A 275 -19.72 -11.27 55.39
N ALA A 276 -20.87 -11.83 55.77
CA ALA A 276 -22.14 -11.10 55.76
C ALA A 276 -22.01 -9.80 56.57
N PRO A 277 -22.65 -8.67 56.18
CA PRO A 277 -22.64 -7.46 56.97
C PRO A 277 -23.32 -7.73 58.32
N GLY A 278 -22.52 -7.84 59.38
CA GLY A 278 -23.00 -8.07 60.74
C GLY A 278 -22.18 -9.05 61.58
N GLU A 279 -21.30 -9.88 60.99
CA GLU A 279 -20.42 -10.78 61.73
C GLU A 279 -19.04 -10.12 62.02
N ARG A 280 -19.05 -8.99 62.71
CA ARG A 280 -17.84 -8.46 63.38
C ARG A 280 -17.99 -8.81 64.87
N SER A 281 -17.27 -9.82 65.33
CA SER A 281 -17.04 -10.08 66.75
C SER A 281 -16.25 -8.99 67.43
#